data_a1d1516f9d147ddc6d86aaec25488b88
#
_entry.id   a1d1516f9d147ddc6d86aaec25488b88
#
_cell.length_a   1.000
_cell.length_b   1.000
_cell.length_c   1.000
_cell.angle_alpha   90.00
_cell.angle_beta   90.00
_cell.angle_gamma   90.00
#
_symmetry.space_group_name_H-M   'P 1'
#
loop_
_entity.id
_entity.type
_entity.pdbx_description
1 polymer ?
#
loop_
_entity_poly.entity_id
_entity_poly.type
_entity_poly.pdbx_seq_one_letter_code
_entity_poly.pdbx_strand_id
1 'polypeptide(L)'
;MFAETLKKVVDNIEGGIAAVVMGLDGISVDSYVKLDDRVDVNTVAMEFSFILSQVRKAGDSLAVGSLEELSVKAQRLLLVCRMLSPQYFIAIVMAPEGNFGKARYLARLAHPVLVAQL
;
A
#
# COMPACT_ATOMS: atom_id res chain seq x y z
N MET A 1 3.73 -16.46 3.09
CA MET A 1 4.87 -15.65 2.61
C MET A 1 4.56 -14.18 2.66
N PHE A 2 3.76 -13.66 1.75
CA PHE A 2 3.40 -12.25 1.81
C PHE A 2 2.67 -11.90 3.10
N ALA A 3 1.72 -12.75 3.52
CA ALA A 3 0.89 -12.47 4.70
C ALA A 3 1.71 -12.25 5.96
N GLU A 4 2.80 -12.97 6.15
CA GLU A 4 3.68 -12.81 7.31
C GLU A 4 4.34 -11.42 7.33
N THR A 5 4.85 -10.98 6.18
CA THR A 5 5.45 -9.65 6.05
C THR A 5 4.40 -8.57 6.22
N LEU A 6 3.22 -8.73 5.63
CA LEU A 6 2.12 -7.78 5.76
C LEU A 6 1.66 -7.67 7.22
N LYS A 7 1.58 -8.80 7.92
CA LYS A 7 1.24 -8.83 9.34
C LYS A 7 2.25 -8.05 10.16
N LYS A 8 3.54 -8.25 9.94
CA LYS A 8 4.59 -7.52 10.64
C LYS A 8 4.48 -6.02 10.42
N VAL A 9 4.19 -5.62 9.20
CA VAL A 9 4.02 -4.19 8.87
C VAL A 9 2.84 -3.62 9.65
N VAL A 10 1.66 -4.22 9.50
CA VAL A 10 0.42 -3.69 10.09
C VAL A 10 0.50 -3.71 11.62
N ASP A 11 0.97 -4.81 12.21
CA ASP A 11 1.00 -4.96 13.67
C ASP A 11 2.01 -4.01 14.34
N ASN A 12 2.97 -3.50 13.60
CA ASN A 12 3.97 -2.56 14.12
C ASN A 12 3.64 -1.09 13.82
N ILE A 13 2.48 -0.82 13.25
CA ILE A 13 2.00 0.55 13.02
C ILE A 13 0.88 0.85 14.00
N GLU A 14 1.05 1.90 14.79
CA GLU A 14 -0.03 2.41 15.62
C GLU A 14 -1.18 2.85 14.69
N GLY A 15 -2.36 2.28 14.89
CA GLY A 15 -3.52 2.55 14.05
C GLY A 15 -3.58 1.73 12.76
N GLY A 16 -2.67 0.78 12.57
CA GLY A 16 -2.69 -0.09 11.40
C GLY A 16 -3.96 -0.94 11.34
N ILE A 17 -4.58 -0.98 10.17
CA ILE A 17 -5.83 -1.73 9.94
C ILE A 17 -5.57 -2.94 9.06
N ALA A 18 -4.96 -2.75 7.90
CA ALA A 18 -4.79 -3.80 6.93
C ALA A 18 -3.69 -3.44 5.92
N ALA A 19 -3.21 -4.44 5.21
CA ALA A 19 -2.30 -4.25 4.09
C ALA A 19 -2.58 -5.29 3.02
N VAL A 20 -2.30 -4.93 1.78
CA VAL A 20 -2.48 -5.80 0.62
C VAL A 20 -1.36 -5.61 -0.38
N VAL A 21 -0.93 -6.69 -1.00
CA VAL A 21 -0.09 -6.65 -2.21
C VAL A 21 -1.01 -6.88 -3.39
N MET A 22 -0.97 -5.98 -4.36
CA MET A 22 -1.90 -5.97 -5.48
C MET A 22 -1.19 -5.58 -6.76
N GLY A 23 -1.66 -6.11 -7.88
CA GLY A 23 -1.24 -5.65 -9.19
C GLY A 23 -1.94 -4.36 -9.59
N LEU A 24 -1.31 -3.58 -10.46
CA LEU A 24 -1.96 -2.39 -11.02
C LEU A 24 -3.21 -2.73 -11.84
N ASP A 25 -3.40 -4.00 -12.19
CA ASP A 25 -4.62 -4.51 -12.81
C ASP A 25 -5.78 -4.70 -11.82
N GLY A 26 -5.55 -4.42 -10.53
CA GLY A 26 -6.56 -4.55 -9.49
C GLY A 26 -6.71 -5.95 -8.91
N ILE A 27 -5.82 -6.88 -9.26
CA ILE A 27 -5.88 -8.26 -8.77
C ILE A 27 -5.00 -8.39 -7.53
N SER A 28 -5.59 -8.80 -6.41
CA SER A 28 -4.90 -9.01 -5.15
C SER A 28 -4.02 -10.25 -5.21
N VAL A 29 -2.79 -10.12 -4.69
CA VAL A 29 -1.87 -11.25 -4.52
C VAL A 29 -2.05 -11.87 -3.15
N ASP A 30 -2.02 -11.04 -2.11
CA ASP A 30 -2.24 -11.47 -0.72
C ASP A 30 -2.56 -10.25 0.13
N SER A 31 -3.16 -10.50 1.29
CA SER A 31 -3.54 -9.44 2.21
C SER A 31 -3.49 -9.90 3.66
N TYR A 32 -3.41 -8.94 4.56
CA TYR A 32 -3.57 -9.15 5.99
C TYR A 32 -4.50 -8.08 6.55
N VAL A 33 -5.52 -8.49 7.26
CA VAL A 33 -6.50 -7.59 7.89
C VAL A 33 -6.47 -7.80 9.38
N LYS A 34 -6.14 -6.75 10.12
CA LYS A 34 -6.10 -6.76 11.57
C LYS A 34 -7.45 -6.39 12.18
N LEU A 35 -8.11 -5.39 11.57
CA LEU A 35 -9.44 -4.92 12.00
C LEU A 35 -10.35 -4.93 10.77
N ASP A 36 -11.28 -5.88 10.72
CA ASP A 36 -12.05 -6.17 9.51
C ASP A 36 -13.40 -5.48 9.43
N ASP A 37 -13.82 -4.77 10.47
CA ASP A 37 -15.16 -4.23 10.58
C ASP A 37 -15.36 -2.87 9.91
N ARG A 38 -14.30 -2.23 9.41
CA ARG A 38 -14.36 -0.84 8.93
C ARG A 38 -14.09 -0.68 7.45
N VAL A 39 -13.25 -1.51 6.88
CA VAL A 39 -12.71 -1.26 5.55
C VAL A 39 -12.50 -2.58 4.82
N ASP A 40 -13.05 -2.66 3.61
CA ASP A 40 -12.68 -3.71 2.67
C ASP A 40 -11.37 -3.30 1.99
N VAL A 41 -10.26 -3.86 2.46
CA VAL A 41 -8.93 -3.47 1.96
C VAL A 41 -8.78 -3.74 0.47
N ASN A 42 -9.41 -4.79 -0.05
CA ASN A 42 -9.33 -5.10 -1.47
C ASN A 42 -10.05 -4.05 -2.32
N THR A 43 -11.20 -3.57 -1.85
CA THR A 43 -11.93 -2.50 -2.54
C THR A 43 -11.15 -1.20 -2.53
N VAL A 44 -10.59 -0.83 -1.38
CA VAL A 44 -9.76 0.38 -1.28
C VAL A 44 -8.56 0.29 -2.22
N ALA A 45 -7.85 -0.83 -2.18
CA ALA A 45 -6.67 -1.02 -3.01
C ALA A 45 -7.02 -1.03 -4.50
N MET A 46 -8.15 -1.63 -4.87
CA MET A 46 -8.61 -1.64 -6.27
C MET A 46 -8.86 -0.21 -6.77
N GLU A 47 -9.54 0.61 -5.99
CA GLU A 47 -9.77 2.01 -6.35
C GLU A 47 -8.44 2.75 -6.55
N PHE A 48 -7.48 2.53 -5.65
CA PHE A 48 -6.19 3.19 -5.73
C PHE A 48 -5.28 2.60 -6.81
N SER A 49 -5.53 1.37 -7.28
CA SER A 49 -4.79 0.84 -8.43
C SER A 49 -5.02 1.70 -9.68
N PHE A 50 -6.24 2.20 -9.88
CA PHE A 50 -6.54 3.13 -10.97
C PHE A 50 -5.83 4.46 -10.79
N ILE A 51 -5.84 5.00 -9.58
CA ILE A 51 -5.17 6.27 -9.26
C ILE A 51 -3.67 6.15 -9.46
N LEU A 52 -3.05 5.06 -8.98
CA LEU A 52 -1.63 4.80 -9.17
C LEU A 52 -1.27 4.74 -10.65
N SER A 53 -2.10 4.11 -11.48
CA SER A 53 -1.88 4.05 -12.92
C SER A 53 -1.91 5.45 -13.54
N GLN A 54 -2.83 6.31 -13.09
CA GLN A 54 -2.91 7.68 -13.58
C GLN A 54 -1.71 8.52 -13.14
N VAL A 55 -1.29 8.39 -11.90
CA VAL A 55 -0.11 9.09 -11.38
C VAL A 55 1.14 8.64 -12.14
N ARG A 56 1.26 7.34 -12.43
CA ARG A 56 2.39 6.81 -13.20
C ARG A 56 2.44 7.42 -14.60
N LYS A 57 1.30 7.52 -15.27
CA LYS A 57 1.21 8.16 -16.60
C LYS A 57 1.64 9.62 -16.53
N ALA A 58 1.18 10.35 -15.52
CA ALA A 58 1.58 11.74 -15.32
C ALA A 58 3.08 11.85 -15.12
N GLY A 59 3.67 10.95 -14.32
CA GLY A 59 5.11 10.91 -14.10
C GLY A 59 5.90 10.66 -15.39
N ASP A 60 5.42 9.75 -16.22
CA ASP A 60 6.04 9.47 -17.52
C ASP A 60 5.98 10.72 -18.44
N SER A 61 4.83 11.39 -18.48
CA SER A 61 4.65 12.59 -19.28
C SER A 61 5.55 13.74 -18.82
N LEU A 62 5.79 13.83 -17.52
CA LEU A 62 6.63 14.88 -16.93
C LEU A 62 8.11 14.49 -16.89
N ALA A 63 8.45 13.28 -17.27
CA ALA A 63 9.82 12.76 -17.25
C ALA A 63 10.49 12.86 -15.87
N VAL A 64 9.70 12.58 -14.81
CA VAL A 64 10.20 12.65 -13.42
C VAL A 64 10.72 11.30 -12.91
N GLY A 65 10.69 10.28 -13.75
CA GLY A 65 11.15 8.94 -13.39
C GLY A 65 10.01 8.05 -12.90
N SER A 66 10.37 6.91 -12.34
CA SER A 66 9.40 5.90 -11.88
C SER A 66 8.65 6.39 -10.64
N LEU A 67 7.35 6.09 -10.59
CA LEU A 67 6.56 6.30 -9.38
C LEU A 67 7.05 5.36 -8.28
N GLU A 68 7.33 5.90 -7.10
CA GLU A 68 7.80 5.10 -5.96
C GLU A 68 6.74 4.98 -4.88
N GLU A 69 6.04 6.07 -4.56
CA GLU A 69 5.13 6.11 -3.44
C GLU A 69 3.99 7.08 -3.70
N LEU A 70 2.80 6.71 -3.22
CA LEU A 70 1.65 7.61 -3.14
C LEU A 70 1.06 7.47 -1.74
N SER A 71 0.96 8.58 -1.03
CA SER A 71 0.38 8.61 0.31
C SER A 71 -0.83 9.53 0.31
N VAL A 72 -1.89 9.10 0.98
CA VAL A 72 -3.14 9.83 1.05
C VAL A 72 -3.54 10.00 2.50
N LYS A 73 -3.81 11.24 2.89
CA LYS A 73 -4.32 11.55 4.22
C LYS A 73 -5.73 12.11 4.07
N ALA A 74 -6.71 11.28 4.35
CA ALA A 74 -8.11 11.67 4.32
C ALA A 74 -8.63 11.82 5.76
N GLN A 75 -9.82 12.35 5.89
CA GLN A 75 -10.38 12.62 7.20
C GLN A 75 -10.60 11.35 8.04
N ARG A 76 -10.97 10.25 7.38
CA ARG A 76 -11.34 9.00 8.05
C ARG A 76 -10.39 7.84 7.79
N LEU A 77 -9.38 8.05 6.97
CA LEU A 77 -8.48 6.98 6.56
C LEU A 77 -7.15 7.57 6.10
N LEU A 78 -6.08 6.90 6.48
CA LEU A 78 -4.76 7.14 5.90
C LEU A 78 -4.39 5.95 5.03
N LEU A 79 -3.75 6.22 3.91
CA LEU A 79 -3.33 5.19 2.97
C LEU A 79 -1.89 5.46 2.54
N VAL A 80 -1.07 4.41 2.57
CA VAL A 80 0.28 4.44 2.04
C VAL A 80 0.37 3.39 0.95
N CYS A 81 0.68 3.81 -0.28
CA CYS A 81 0.94 2.90 -1.39
C CYS A 81 2.40 3.02 -1.78
N ARG A 82 3.10 1.90 -1.91
CA ARG A 82 4.47 1.87 -2.40
C ARG A 82 4.58 0.89 -3.55
N MET A 83 5.16 1.35 -4.65
CA MET A 83 5.41 0.48 -5.80
C MET A 83 6.50 -0.52 -5.44
N LEU A 84 6.24 -1.80 -5.71
CA LEU A 84 7.20 -2.89 -5.52
C LEU A 84 7.93 -3.20 -6.83
N SER A 85 7.23 -3.00 -7.93
CA SER A 85 7.73 -3.19 -9.30
C SER A 85 6.85 -2.32 -10.20
N PRO A 86 7.12 -2.26 -11.51
CA PRO A 86 6.20 -1.53 -12.39
C PRO A 86 4.77 -2.07 -12.41
N GLN A 87 4.55 -3.28 -11.91
CA GLN A 87 3.26 -3.98 -12.00
C GLN A 87 2.59 -4.22 -10.67
N TYR A 88 3.30 -4.13 -9.55
CA TYR A 88 2.78 -4.49 -8.23
C TYR A 88 3.04 -3.40 -7.21
N PHE A 89 2.14 -3.30 -6.23
CA PHE A 89 2.29 -2.35 -5.12
C PHE A 89 1.81 -2.97 -3.81
N ILE A 90 2.28 -2.40 -2.70
CA ILE A 90 1.70 -2.63 -1.38
C ILE A 90 0.85 -1.43 -1.03
N ALA A 91 -0.34 -1.66 -0.48
CA ALA A 91 -1.18 -0.64 0.10
C ALA A 91 -1.36 -0.93 1.58
N ILE A 92 -1.12 0.07 2.42
CA ILE A 92 -1.30 0.00 3.87
C ILE A 92 -2.42 0.96 4.24
N VAL A 93 -3.44 0.42 4.91
CA VAL A 93 -4.60 1.17 5.37
C VAL A 93 -4.48 1.35 6.88
N MET A 94 -4.71 2.57 7.36
CA MET A 94 -4.59 2.85 8.79
C MET A 94 -5.59 3.93 9.22
N ALA A 95 -5.85 3.96 10.53
CA ALA A 95 -6.73 4.94 11.14
C ALA A 95 -6.14 6.35 11.06
N PRO A 96 -6.99 7.39 11.03
CA PRO A 96 -6.51 8.78 10.87
C PRO A 96 -5.52 9.25 11.93
N GLU A 97 -5.62 8.72 13.15
CA GLU A 97 -4.75 9.07 14.26
C GLU A 97 -3.46 8.23 14.31
N GLY A 98 -3.30 7.32 13.35
CA GLY A 98 -2.16 6.42 13.32
C GLY A 98 -0.84 7.09 12.95
N ASN A 99 0.25 6.36 13.13
CA ASN A 99 1.59 6.87 12.84
C ASN A 99 1.91 6.73 11.35
N PHE A 100 1.57 7.77 10.61
CA PHE A 100 1.71 7.82 9.14
C PHE A 100 3.16 7.69 8.69
N GLY A 101 4.07 8.40 9.36
CA GLY A 101 5.49 8.34 9.05
C GLY A 101 6.08 6.95 9.25
N LYS A 102 5.67 6.26 10.31
CA LYS A 102 6.13 4.89 10.56
C LYS A 102 5.60 3.93 9.50
N ALA A 103 4.36 4.10 9.05
CA ALA A 103 3.80 3.29 7.98
C ALA A 103 4.63 3.41 6.70
N ARG A 104 5.00 4.62 6.33
CA ARG A 104 5.85 4.86 5.16
C ARG A 104 7.24 4.23 5.33
N TYR A 105 7.81 4.35 6.51
CA TYR A 105 9.11 3.75 6.84
C TYR A 105 9.07 2.23 6.73
N LEU A 106 8.05 1.60 7.33
CA LEU A 106 7.91 0.15 7.31
C LEU A 106 7.61 -0.38 5.89
N ALA A 107 6.85 0.39 5.09
CA ALA A 107 6.65 0.04 3.69
C ALA A 107 7.97 0.01 2.92
N ARG A 108 8.85 0.95 3.19
CA ARG A 108 10.19 1.00 2.59
C ARG A 108 11.03 -0.20 3.01
N LEU A 109 11.01 -0.56 4.29
CA LEU A 109 11.75 -1.73 4.79
C LEU A 109 11.20 -3.03 4.23
N ALA A 110 9.88 -3.13 4.04
CA ALA A 110 9.25 -4.33 3.51
C ALA A 110 9.49 -4.50 2.00
N HIS A 111 9.80 -3.43 1.29
CA HIS A 111 9.93 -3.44 -0.16
C HIS A 111 10.85 -4.56 -0.68
N PRO A 112 12.13 -4.65 -0.27
CA PRO A 112 13.00 -5.71 -0.79
C PRO A 112 12.54 -7.11 -0.40
N VAL A 113 11.93 -7.27 0.77
CA VAL A 113 11.40 -8.56 1.22
C VAL A 113 10.24 -9.01 0.33
N LEU A 114 9.31 -8.09 0.04
CA LEU A 114 8.14 -8.38 -0.80
C LEU A 114 8.55 -8.61 -2.25
N VAL A 115 9.47 -7.83 -2.77
CA VAL A 115 9.97 -8.02 -4.15
C VAL A 115 10.58 -9.42 -4.31
N ALA A 116 11.31 -9.91 -3.32
CA ALA A 116 11.89 -11.25 -3.37
C ALA A 116 10.84 -12.36 -3.40
N GLN A 117 9.61 -12.09 -2.98
CA GLN A 117 8.51 -13.05 -2.97
C GLN A 117 7.60 -12.96 -4.20
N LEU A 118 7.79 -11.95 -5.02
CA LEU A 118 7.01 -11.78 -6.25
C LEU A 118 7.44 -12.69 -7.38
#